data_c962413619b9c0be818776083e47a1f8
#
_entry.id   c962413619b9c0be818776083e47a1f8
#
_cell.length_a   1.000
_cell.length_b   1.000
_cell.length_c   1.000
_cell.angle_alpha   90.00
_cell.angle_beta   90.00
_cell.angle_gamma   90.00
#
_symmetry.space_group_name_H-M   'P 1'
#
loop_
_entity.id
_entity.type
_entity.pdbx_description
1 polymer ?
#
loop_
_entity_poly.entity_id
_entity_poly.type
_entity_poly.pdbx_seq_one_letter_code
_entity_poly.pdbx_strand_id
1 'polypeptide(L)'
;AQVSSQFMPALHDTSTKTLSYHFANQTISAAGALEYANYIDVVFNQSDTALYICRKLYRYFVNHDITPWVEQNIIADMAQTFVANNFEISPVLTELFTSAHFYDISVRGAIIRSPLETLCAMLNTSNTTANFDLQSTYQIYLSMYGLADQMGQGYAAPPSVAGWTAYYQAPAFYRLWINSTYIKKRFDVANLLTSNFYNVNGNVFKIKVVDFLNGLSAPASAPQVIDDLCLVLFPKDIPAADKLAIKSILTNSLPDFEWTLQYNEYLADPTNPVFYNPVELRMQAVLNVMFKMPQFHVC
;
A
#
# COMPACT_ATOMS: atom_id res chain seq x y z
N ALA A 1 -12.29 -18.80 -19.02
CA ALA A 1 -11.58 -19.41 -20.15
C ALA A 1 -10.15 -19.67 -19.75
N GLN A 2 -9.66 -20.89 -19.93
CA GLN A 2 -8.27 -21.23 -19.68
C GLN A 2 -7.43 -20.70 -20.85
N VAL A 3 -6.47 -19.83 -20.59
CA VAL A 3 -5.53 -19.36 -21.61
C VAL A 3 -4.51 -20.48 -21.82
N SER A 4 -4.38 -20.96 -23.05
CA SER A 4 -3.37 -21.95 -23.44
C SER A 4 -2.51 -21.37 -24.54
N SER A 5 -1.21 -21.71 -24.54
CA SER A 5 -0.31 -21.42 -25.62
C SER A 5 -0.08 -22.69 -26.47
N GLN A 6 0.02 -22.52 -27.77
CA GLN A 6 0.33 -23.62 -28.68
C GLN A 6 1.60 -23.30 -29.49
N PHE A 7 2.55 -24.20 -29.46
CA PHE A 7 3.72 -24.10 -30.33
C PHE A 7 3.33 -24.39 -31.79
N MET A 8 3.74 -23.52 -32.71
CA MET A 8 3.47 -23.64 -34.15
C MET A 8 4.77 -23.90 -34.92
N PRO A 9 5.13 -25.18 -35.19
CA PRO A 9 6.42 -25.52 -35.81
C PRO A 9 6.65 -24.84 -37.17
N ALA A 10 5.60 -24.62 -37.93
CA ALA A 10 5.69 -24.00 -39.27
C ALA A 10 6.06 -22.50 -39.23
N LEU A 11 5.91 -21.85 -38.07
CA LEU A 11 6.24 -20.44 -37.86
C LEU A 11 7.54 -20.26 -37.06
N HIS A 12 8.13 -21.37 -36.59
CA HIS A 12 9.31 -21.33 -35.76
C HIS A 12 10.58 -21.37 -36.62
N ASP A 13 11.53 -20.48 -36.32
CA ASP A 13 12.85 -20.52 -36.92
C ASP A 13 13.66 -21.70 -36.34
N THR A 14 14.01 -22.65 -37.19
CA THR A 14 14.77 -23.88 -36.82
C THR A 14 16.27 -23.71 -36.89
N SER A 15 16.80 -22.54 -37.21
CA SER A 15 18.26 -22.29 -37.20
C SER A 15 18.81 -22.24 -35.77
N THR A 16 20.11 -22.44 -35.63
CA THR A 16 20.83 -22.19 -34.39
C THR A 16 20.87 -20.67 -34.12
N LYS A 17 20.47 -20.24 -32.93
CA LYS A 17 20.52 -18.84 -32.51
C LYS A 17 21.84 -18.58 -31.80
N THR A 18 22.54 -17.54 -32.21
CA THR A 18 23.73 -17.03 -31.52
C THR A 18 23.35 -15.79 -30.73
N LEU A 19 23.53 -15.82 -29.43
CA LEU A 19 23.25 -14.69 -28.55
C LEU A 19 24.35 -13.64 -28.67
N SER A 20 24.13 -12.44 -28.19
CA SER A 20 25.09 -11.35 -28.24
C SER A 20 26.31 -11.61 -27.33
N TYR A 21 27.32 -10.77 -27.47
CA TYR A 21 28.54 -10.81 -26.66
C TYR A 21 28.27 -10.67 -25.14
N HIS A 22 27.17 -10.05 -24.76
CA HIS A 22 26.72 -9.97 -23.35
C HIS A 22 26.43 -11.35 -22.74
N PHE A 23 26.08 -12.33 -23.57
CA PHE A 23 25.90 -13.73 -23.21
C PHE A 23 27.08 -14.61 -23.67
N ALA A 24 28.28 -14.02 -23.79
CA ALA A 24 29.47 -14.70 -24.24
C ALA A 24 29.32 -15.42 -25.61
N ASN A 25 28.50 -14.90 -26.51
CA ASN A 25 28.14 -15.48 -27.81
C ASN A 25 27.64 -16.94 -27.71
N GLN A 26 27.01 -17.33 -26.64
CA GLN A 26 26.43 -18.65 -26.47
C GLN A 26 25.43 -18.96 -27.59
N THR A 27 25.35 -20.22 -27.97
CA THR A 27 24.42 -20.69 -29.00
C THR A 27 23.32 -21.53 -28.38
N ILE A 28 22.10 -21.34 -28.90
CA ILE A 28 20.91 -22.14 -28.57
C ILE A 28 20.61 -22.98 -29.81
N SER A 29 20.71 -24.29 -29.68
CA SER A 29 20.34 -25.23 -30.76
C SER A 29 18.85 -25.24 -30.97
N ALA A 30 18.41 -25.57 -32.18
CA ALA A 30 16.98 -25.76 -32.45
C ALA A 30 16.42 -26.89 -31.57
N ALA A 31 15.58 -26.50 -30.59
CA ALA A 31 14.90 -27.41 -29.65
C ALA A 31 13.39 -27.36 -29.79
N GLY A 32 12.87 -26.73 -30.84
CA GLY A 32 11.45 -26.61 -31.11
C GLY A 32 10.70 -25.99 -29.95
N ALA A 33 9.68 -26.68 -29.45
CA ALA A 33 8.84 -26.18 -28.37
C ALA A 33 9.57 -25.92 -27.03
N LEU A 34 10.75 -26.47 -26.85
CA LEU A 34 11.57 -26.30 -25.62
C LEU A 34 12.66 -25.24 -25.74
N GLU A 35 12.83 -24.62 -26.90
CA GLU A 35 13.91 -23.65 -27.15
C GLU A 35 13.85 -22.43 -26.20
N TYR A 36 12.64 -22.01 -25.84
CA TYR A 36 12.46 -20.92 -24.87
C TYR A 36 13.05 -21.27 -23.49
N ALA A 37 12.94 -22.54 -23.07
CA ALA A 37 13.49 -22.98 -21.79
C ALA A 37 15.03 -22.87 -21.79
N ASN A 38 15.68 -23.31 -22.87
CA ASN A 38 17.12 -23.15 -23.03
C ASN A 38 17.57 -21.67 -22.99
N TYR A 39 16.76 -20.77 -23.57
CA TYR A 39 17.05 -19.34 -23.49
C TYR A 39 16.90 -18.80 -22.05
N ILE A 40 15.85 -19.21 -21.35
CA ILE A 40 15.65 -18.85 -19.94
C ILE A 40 16.82 -19.34 -19.08
N ASP A 41 17.29 -20.58 -19.28
CA ASP A 41 18.45 -21.11 -18.57
C ASP A 41 19.71 -20.24 -18.79
N VAL A 42 19.94 -19.79 -20.01
CA VAL A 42 21.05 -18.86 -20.30
C VAL A 42 20.90 -17.54 -19.54
N VAL A 43 19.70 -16.99 -19.45
CA VAL A 43 19.42 -15.76 -18.72
C VAL A 43 19.63 -15.95 -17.22
N PHE A 44 19.12 -17.05 -16.64
CA PHE A 44 19.27 -17.32 -15.21
C PHE A 44 20.70 -17.67 -14.79
N ASN A 45 21.52 -18.15 -15.71
CA ASN A 45 22.95 -18.39 -15.48
C ASN A 45 23.82 -17.11 -15.49
N GLN A 46 23.20 -15.92 -15.81
CA GLN A 46 23.92 -14.66 -15.68
C GLN A 46 23.91 -14.19 -14.22
N SER A 47 25.07 -13.79 -13.69
CA SER A 47 25.19 -13.29 -12.31
C SER A 47 24.28 -12.07 -12.05
N ASP A 48 24.09 -11.21 -13.05
CA ASP A 48 23.27 -10.01 -12.95
C ASP A 48 21.77 -10.31 -12.82
N THR A 49 21.30 -11.49 -13.24
CA THR A 49 19.87 -11.83 -13.17
C THR A 49 19.38 -11.89 -11.73
N ALA A 50 20.11 -12.57 -10.85
CA ALA A 50 19.77 -12.68 -9.44
C ALA A 50 19.79 -11.29 -8.76
N LEU A 51 20.84 -10.52 -8.99
CA LEU A 51 20.94 -9.14 -8.47
C LEU A 51 19.81 -8.25 -8.97
N TYR A 52 19.47 -8.33 -10.26
CA TYR A 52 18.40 -7.54 -10.85
C TYR A 52 17.04 -7.85 -10.22
N ILE A 53 16.70 -9.12 -10.04
CA ILE A 53 15.45 -9.55 -9.40
C ILE A 53 15.43 -9.09 -7.94
N CYS A 54 16.50 -9.29 -7.18
CA CYS A 54 16.58 -8.87 -5.78
C CYS A 54 16.50 -7.35 -5.61
N ARG A 55 17.12 -6.56 -6.51
CA ARG A 55 16.95 -5.10 -6.53
C ARG A 55 15.48 -4.69 -6.76
N LYS A 56 14.76 -5.42 -7.62
CA LYS A 56 13.32 -5.16 -7.82
C LYS A 56 12.49 -5.49 -6.59
N LEU A 57 12.75 -6.62 -5.93
CA LEU A 57 12.08 -7.00 -4.69
C LEU A 57 12.34 -5.97 -3.59
N TYR A 58 13.60 -5.56 -3.42
CA TYR A 58 13.97 -4.53 -2.44
C TYR A 58 13.25 -3.20 -2.70
N ARG A 59 13.24 -2.72 -3.96
CA ARG A 59 12.54 -1.48 -4.32
C ARG A 59 11.05 -1.55 -4.12
N TYR A 60 10.47 -2.72 -4.25
CA TYR A 60 9.05 -2.91 -4.04
C TYR A 60 8.66 -2.89 -2.56
N PHE A 61 9.46 -3.54 -1.70
CA PHE A 61 9.08 -3.76 -0.30
C PHE A 61 9.78 -2.83 0.70
N VAL A 62 10.88 -2.18 0.34
CA VAL A 62 11.72 -1.44 1.31
C VAL A 62 11.97 0.00 0.86
N ASN A 63 12.76 0.21 -0.20
CA ASN A 63 13.12 1.56 -0.64
C ASN A 63 13.57 1.56 -2.11
N HIS A 64 13.22 2.62 -2.84
CA HIS A 64 13.69 2.80 -4.22
C HIS A 64 15.19 3.11 -4.30
N ASP A 65 15.75 3.72 -3.27
CA ASP A 65 17.16 4.10 -3.22
C ASP A 65 18.00 2.92 -2.68
N ILE A 66 18.81 2.36 -3.58
CA ILE A 66 19.75 1.29 -3.25
C ILE A 66 21.13 1.92 -3.11
N THR A 67 21.54 2.18 -1.88
CA THR A 67 22.86 2.70 -1.56
C THR A 67 23.94 1.63 -1.82
N PRO A 68 25.24 2.00 -1.96
CA PRO A 68 26.32 1.02 -2.08
C PRO A 68 26.35 0.02 -0.91
N TRP A 69 26.00 0.46 0.30
CA TRP A 69 25.92 -0.42 1.46
C TRP A 69 24.78 -1.44 1.32
N VAL A 70 23.59 -1.01 0.90
CA VAL A 70 22.45 -1.90 0.64
C VAL A 70 22.78 -2.91 -0.46
N GLU A 71 23.43 -2.45 -1.54
CA GLU A 71 23.84 -3.32 -2.64
C GLU A 71 24.75 -4.45 -2.16
N GLN A 72 25.74 -4.12 -1.29
CA GLN A 72 26.75 -5.06 -0.84
C GLN A 72 26.32 -5.97 0.31
N ASN A 73 25.41 -5.52 1.18
CA ASN A 73 25.07 -6.21 2.43
C ASN A 73 23.64 -6.77 2.46
N ILE A 74 22.77 -6.33 1.54
CA ILE A 74 21.40 -6.81 1.49
C ILE A 74 21.12 -7.47 0.15
N ILE A 75 21.36 -6.76 -0.97
CA ILE A 75 21.04 -7.28 -2.30
C ILE A 75 21.95 -8.47 -2.66
N ALA A 76 23.23 -8.40 -2.32
CA ALA A 76 24.18 -9.49 -2.59
C ALA A 76 23.78 -10.77 -1.84
N ASP A 77 23.41 -10.66 -0.55
CA ASP A 77 22.98 -11.80 0.27
C ASP A 77 21.68 -12.40 -0.28
N MET A 78 20.68 -11.55 -0.55
CA MET A 78 19.42 -11.97 -1.20
C MET A 78 19.67 -12.70 -2.53
N ALA A 79 20.62 -12.24 -3.34
CA ALA A 79 20.97 -12.87 -4.62
C ALA A 79 21.63 -14.24 -4.42
N GLN A 80 22.48 -14.40 -3.41
CA GLN A 80 23.07 -15.70 -3.06
C GLN A 80 21.96 -16.67 -2.61
N THR A 81 21.06 -16.24 -1.74
CA THR A 81 19.90 -17.04 -1.30
C THR A 81 19.02 -17.44 -2.48
N PHE A 82 18.79 -16.54 -3.44
CA PHE A 82 18.01 -16.81 -4.63
C PHE A 82 18.62 -17.92 -5.49
N VAL A 83 19.91 -17.84 -5.77
CA VAL A 83 20.64 -18.86 -6.54
C VAL A 83 20.71 -20.19 -5.79
N ALA A 84 21.02 -20.17 -4.49
CA ALA A 84 21.13 -21.36 -3.66
C ALA A 84 19.81 -22.15 -3.51
N ASN A 85 18.68 -21.47 -3.69
CA ASN A 85 17.35 -22.08 -3.63
C ASN A 85 16.70 -22.25 -5.02
N ASN A 86 17.48 -22.49 -6.06
CA ASN A 86 16.99 -22.73 -7.43
C ASN A 86 16.05 -21.63 -7.95
N PHE A 87 16.37 -20.38 -7.65
CA PHE A 87 15.61 -19.20 -8.05
C PHE A 87 14.18 -19.13 -7.49
N GLU A 88 13.95 -19.75 -6.33
CA GLU A 88 12.70 -19.60 -5.59
C GLU A 88 12.67 -18.26 -4.85
N ILE A 89 11.56 -17.52 -5.01
CA ILE A 89 11.41 -16.17 -4.41
C ILE A 89 11.10 -16.25 -2.92
N SER A 90 10.40 -17.29 -2.45
CA SER A 90 9.94 -17.40 -1.07
C SER A 90 11.08 -17.35 -0.02
N PRO A 91 12.20 -18.07 -0.18
CA PRO A 91 13.34 -17.94 0.73
C PRO A 91 13.93 -16.54 0.78
N VAL A 92 14.02 -15.86 -0.37
CA VAL A 92 14.53 -14.49 -0.48
C VAL A 92 13.66 -13.49 0.26
N LEU A 93 12.33 -13.60 0.12
CA LEU A 93 11.39 -12.77 0.86
C LEU A 93 11.41 -13.06 2.36
N THR A 94 11.57 -14.33 2.73
CA THR A 94 11.72 -14.71 4.14
C THR A 94 12.94 -14.06 4.75
N GLU A 95 14.10 -14.14 4.08
CA GLU A 95 15.35 -13.48 4.50
C GLU A 95 15.13 -11.96 4.65
N LEU A 96 14.58 -11.31 3.64
CA LEU A 96 14.35 -9.87 3.65
C LEU A 96 13.42 -9.47 4.82
N PHE A 97 12.27 -10.12 4.96
CA PHE A 97 11.25 -9.74 5.96
C PHE A 97 11.60 -10.11 7.39
N THR A 98 12.59 -10.99 7.61
CA THR A 98 13.11 -11.30 8.94
C THR A 98 14.40 -10.55 9.27
N SER A 99 14.94 -9.79 8.31
CA SER A 99 16.18 -9.03 8.51
C SER A 99 15.97 -7.81 9.44
N ALA A 100 16.99 -7.47 10.23
CA ALA A 100 16.97 -6.26 11.04
C ALA A 100 16.84 -4.99 10.18
N HIS A 101 17.34 -5.02 8.94
CA HIS A 101 17.27 -3.90 8.02
C HIS A 101 15.82 -3.57 7.60
N PHE A 102 14.98 -4.59 7.41
CA PHE A 102 13.56 -4.38 7.05
C PHE A 102 12.78 -3.64 8.15
N TYR A 103 13.16 -3.84 9.42
CA TYR A 103 12.55 -3.19 10.58
C TYR A 103 13.25 -1.91 11.02
N ASP A 104 14.33 -1.51 10.36
CA ASP A 104 15.06 -0.30 10.71
C ASP A 104 14.18 0.94 10.50
N ILE A 105 14.20 1.85 11.47
CA ILE A 105 13.42 3.09 11.44
C ILE A 105 13.78 3.98 10.25
N SER A 106 15.00 3.87 9.71
CA SER A 106 15.46 4.67 8.58
C SER A 106 14.71 4.33 7.28
N VAL A 107 14.28 3.07 7.10
CA VAL A 107 13.57 2.63 5.89
C VAL A 107 12.05 2.71 6.01
N ARG A 108 11.49 2.88 7.21
CA ARG A 108 10.05 3.05 7.38
C ARG A 108 9.57 4.36 6.75
N GLY A 109 8.43 4.32 6.08
CA GLY A 109 7.85 5.50 5.41
C GLY A 109 8.64 5.93 4.17
N ALA A 110 9.42 5.03 3.56
CA ALA A 110 10.20 5.32 2.37
C ALA A 110 9.40 5.17 1.08
N ILE A 111 8.29 4.43 1.11
CA ILE A 111 7.46 4.14 -0.06
C ILE A 111 6.18 4.96 0.01
N ILE A 112 5.83 5.63 -1.08
CA ILE A 112 4.53 6.29 -1.23
C ILE A 112 3.48 5.21 -1.56
N ARG A 113 2.45 5.13 -0.73
CA ARG A 113 1.31 4.24 -0.97
C ARG A 113 0.67 4.52 -2.32
N SER A 114 0.41 3.48 -3.08
CA SER A 114 -0.41 3.59 -4.29
C SER A 114 -1.84 4.04 -3.95
N PRO A 115 -2.63 4.51 -4.92
CA PRO A 115 -4.03 4.86 -4.69
C PRO A 115 -4.86 3.75 -4.05
N LEU A 116 -4.71 2.52 -4.53
CA LEU A 116 -5.41 1.35 -3.95
C LEU A 116 -4.95 1.08 -2.52
N GLU A 117 -3.65 1.10 -2.25
CA GLU A 117 -3.12 0.93 -0.89
C GLU A 117 -3.62 2.02 0.05
N THR A 118 -3.71 3.28 -0.42
CA THR A 118 -4.26 4.39 0.37
C THR A 118 -5.72 4.15 0.75
N LEU A 119 -6.55 3.75 -0.22
CA LEU A 119 -7.96 3.44 0.00
C LEU A 119 -8.13 2.24 0.93
N CYS A 120 -7.41 1.14 0.66
CA CYS A 120 -7.42 -0.04 1.50
C CYS A 120 -6.92 0.25 2.93
N ALA A 121 -5.90 1.11 3.09
CA ALA A 121 -5.42 1.51 4.41
C ALA A 121 -6.51 2.25 5.20
N MET A 122 -7.23 3.20 4.58
CA MET A 122 -8.34 3.89 5.25
C MET A 122 -9.43 2.91 5.72
N LEU A 123 -9.82 1.96 4.88
CA LEU A 123 -10.90 1.01 5.17
C LEU A 123 -10.47 -0.09 6.15
N ASN A 124 -9.32 -0.73 5.92
CA ASN A 124 -8.84 -1.85 6.73
C ASN A 124 -8.46 -1.40 8.14
N THR A 125 -7.77 -0.27 8.28
CA THR A 125 -7.38 0.25 9.59
C THR A 125 -8.59 0.57 10.46
N SER A 126 -9.65 1.07 9.85
CA SER A 126 -10.91 1.37 10.55
C SER A 126 -11.89 0.19 10.60
N ASN A 127 -11.48 -1.00 10.15
CA ASN A 127 -12.31 -2.20 10.02
C ASN A 127 -13.65 -1.93 9.31
N THR A 128 -13.62 -1.10 8.28
CA THR A 128 -14.81 -0.68 7.53
C THR A 128 -15.09 -1.67 6.40
N THR A 129 -16.22 -2.35 6.48
CA THR A 129 -16.70 -3.32 5.48
C THR A 129 -18.08 -2.96 4.97
N ALA A 130 -18.37 -3.29 3.71
CA ALA A 130 -19.68 -3.13 3.11
C ALA A 130 -20.53 -4.38 3.35
N ASN A 131 -21.23 -4.42 4.50
CA ASN A 131 -22.11 -5.52 4.88
C ASN A 131 -23.57 -5.17 4.58
N PHE A 132 -23.92 -5.09 3.30
CA PHE A 132 -25.26 -4.81 2.81
C PHE A 132 -25.78 -5.98 1.97
N ASP A 133 -26.92 -5.80 1.32
CA ASP A 133 -27.34 -6.74 0.27
C ASP A 133 -26.29 -6.85 -0.84
N LEU A 134 -26.32 -7.94 -1.59
CA LEU A 134 -25.31 -8.24 -2.59
C LEU A 134 -25.19 -7.12 -3.66
N GLN A 135 -26.30 -6.59 -4.13
CA GLN A 135 -26.31 -5.55 -5.15
C GLN A 135 -25.68 -4.25 -4.63
N SER A 136 -26.08 -3.79 -3.46
CA SER A 136 -25.53 -2.58 -2.82
C SER A 136 -24.04 -2.74 -2.51
N THR A 137 -23.62 -3.91 -2.02
CA THR A 137 -22.22 -4.23 -1.77
C THR A 137 -21.37 -4.14 -3.04
N TYR A 138 -21.82 -4.73 -4.16
CA TYR A 138 -21.14 -4.61 -5.45
C TYR A 138 -21.05 -3.16 -5.95
N GLN A 139 -22.12 -2.39 -5.79
CA GLN A 139 -22.13 -0.97 -6.21
C GLN A 139 -21.16 -0.14 -5.37
N ILE A 140 -21.03 -0.41 -4.08
CA ILE A 140 -20.05 0.25 -3.21
C ILE A 140 -18.63 -0.09 -3.66
N TYR A 141 -18.30 -1.37 -3.90
CA TYR A 141 -16.97 -1.75 -4.38
C TYR A 141 -16.66 -1.17 -5.77
N LEU A 142 -17.65 -1.10 -6.67
CA LEU A 142 -17.48 -0.44 -7.96
C LEU A 142 -17.17 1.06 -7.79
N SER A 143 -17.79 1.70 -6.81
CA SER A 143 -17.53 3.10 -6.48
C SER A 143 -16.13 3.29 -5.88
N MET A 144 -15.69 2.36 -5.01
CA MET A 144 -14.31 2.38 -4.48
C MET A 144 -13.29 2.19 -5.61
N TYR A 145 -13.57 1.31 -6.57
CA TYR A 145 -12.78 1.19 -7.80
C TYR A 145 -12.69 2.53 -8.54
N GLY A 146 -13.82 3.22 -8.76
CA GLY A 146 -13.84 4.53 -9.41
C GLY A 146 -13.07 5.61 -8.64
N LEU A 147 -13.06 5.57 -7.29
CA LEU A 147 -12.23 6.46 -6.48
C LEU A 147 -10.74 6.19 -6.65
N ALA A 148 -10.34 4.92 -6.69
CA ALA A 148 -8.95 4.53 -6.96
C ALA A 148 -8.48 4.98 -8.35
N ASP A 149 -9.35 4.82 -9.37
CA ASP A 149 -9.09 5.27 -10.73
C ASP A 149 -8.92 6.79 -10.80
N GLN A 150 -9.78 7.57 -10.14
CA GLN A 150 -9.65 9.02 -10.03
C GLN A 150 -8.35 9.48 -9.32
N MET A 151 -7.81 8.65 -8.44
CA MET A 151 -6.50 8.87 -7.80
C MET A 151 -5.32 8.42 -8.69
N GLY A 152 -5.60 7.86 -9.88
CA GLY A 152 -4.60 7.47 -10.87
C GLY A 152 -4.30 5.98 -10.96
N GLN A 153 -5.08 5.11 -10.32
CA GLN A 153 -4.87 3.66 -10.37
C GLN A 153 -6.20 2.89 -10.48
N GLY A 154 -6.70 2.69 -11.69
CA GLY A 154 -7.78 1.74 -11.94
C GLY A 154 -7.27 0.30 -11.77
N TYR A 155 -7.89 -0.50 -10.90
CA TYR A 155 -7.49 -1.89 -10.70
C TYR A 155 -7.64 -2.69 -12.01
N ALA A 156 -6.60 -3.42 -12.39
CA ALA A 156 -6.51 -4.18 -13.65
C ALA A 156 -6.72 -3.35 -14.94
N ALA A 157 -6.66 -2.00 -14.86
CA ALA A 157 -6.81 -1.10 -15.99
C ALA A 157 -5.59 -0.17 -16.13
N PRO A 158 -4.41 -0.69 -16.48
CA PRO A 158 -3.23 0.14 -16.70
C PRO A 158 -3.46 1.10 -17.90
N PRO A 159 -2.88 2.32 -17.86
CA PRO A 159 -3.13 3.35 -18.86
C PRO A 159 -2.54 3.03 -20.25
N SER A 160 -1.66 2.04 -20.35
CA SER A 160 -1.06 1.61 -21.60
C SER A 160 -0.74 0.11 -21.59
N VAL A 161 -0.41 -0.45 -22.77
CA VAL A 161 0.05 -1.84 -22.92
C VAL A 161 1.30 -2.12 -22.07
N ALA A 162 2.15 -1.11 -21.84
CA ALA A 162 3.33 -1.21 -21.01
C ALA A 162 3.06 -1.10 -19.49
N GLY A 163 1.80 -0.92 -19.09
CA GLY A 163 1.41 -0.72 -17.69
C GLY A 163 1.39 0.74 -17.27
N TRP A 164 1.58 0.99 -15.97
CA TRP A 164 1.74 2.35 -15.42
C TRP A 164 3.13 2.88 -15.75
N THR A 165 3.16 4.06 -16.39
CA THR A 165 4.39 4.69 -16.87
C THR A 165 5.37 4.92 -15.72
N ALA A 166 6.62 4.49 -15.92
CA ALA A 166 7.73 4.70 -15.00
C ALA A 166 7.57 4.12 -13.59
N TYR A 167 6.54 3.31 -13.34
CA TYR A 167 6.49 2.55 -12.09
C TYR A 167 7.65 1.55 -12.04
N TYR A 168 8.44 1.54 -10.97
CA TYR A 168 9.72 0.82 -10.85
C TYR A 168 10.85 1.26 -11.77
N GLN A 169 10.72 2.36 -12.49
CA GLN A 169 11.80 2.92 -13.31
C GLN A 169 12.29 4.25 -12.74
N ALA A 170 13.62 4.45 -12.80
CA ALA A 170 14.22 5.72 -12.44
C ALA A 170 13.74 6.84 -13.38
N PRO A 171 13.55 8.06 -12.89
CA PRO A 171 13.66 8.52 -11.50
C PRO A 171 12.33 8.49 -10.73
N ALA A 172 11.23 8.11 -11.38
CA ALA A 172 9.90 8.31 -10.82
C ALA A 172 9.53 7.26 -9.76
N PHE A 173 9.77 5.98 -10.03
CA PHE A 173 9.31 4.87 -9.20
C PHE A 173 7.86 5.07 -8.71
N TYR A 174 7.59 4.89 -7.42
CA TYR A 174 6.28 5.12 -6.80
C TYR A 174 5.88 6.61 -6.67
N ARG A 175 6.78 7.57 -6.96
CA ARG A 175 6.48 9.02 -6.93
C ARG A 175 5.40 9.42 -7.93
N LEU A 176 5.16 8.62 -8.97
CA LEU A 176 4.08 8.84 -9.92
C LEU A 176 2.69 8.87 -9.24
N TRP A 177 2.53 8.25 -8.06
CA TRP A 177 1.26 8.20 -7.35
C TRP A 177 0.88 9.49 -6.64
N ILE A 178 1.79 10.47 -6.55
CA ILE A 178 1.52 11.78 -5.94
C ILE A 178 1.91 12.91 -6.88
N ASN A 179 0.93 13.73 -7.23
CA ASN A 179 1.05 15.03 -7.88
C ASN A 179 -0.06 15.94 -7.35
N SER A 180 -0.11 17.19 -7.77
CA SER A 180 -1.10 18.18 -7.31
C SER A 180 -2.55 17.75 -7.51
N THR A 181 -2.85 17.01 -8.58
CA THR A 181 -4.18 16.51 -8.87
C THR A 181 -4.51 15.31 -7.98
N TYR A 182 -3.62 14.33 -7.89
CA TYR A 182 -3.88 13.10 -7.16
C TYR A 182 -3.90 13.29 -5.64
N ILE A 183 -3.06 14.20 -5.09
CA ILE A 183 -3.12 14.50 -3.66
C ILE A 183 -4.47 15.13 -3.26
N LYS A 184 -5.00 16.04 -4.12
CA LYS A 184 -6.35 16.59 -3.91
C LYS A 184 -7.41 15.49 -3.90
N LYS A 185 -7.34 14.55 -4.85
CA LYS A 185 -8.28 13.43 -4.90
C LYS A 185 -8.20 12.52 -3.66
N ARG A 186 -6.99 12.29 -3.12
CA ARG A 186 -6.83 11.58 -1.85
C ARG A 186 -7.52 12.30 -0.69
N PHE A 187 -7.43 13.64 -0.65
CA PHE A 187 -8.14 14.45 0.34
C PHE A 187 -9.66 14.42 0.17
N ASP A 188 -10.14 14.41 -1.07
CA ASP A 188 -11.58 14.27 -1.38
C ASP A 188 -12.09 12.90 -0.90
N VAL A 189 -11.32 11.82 -1.09
CA VAL A 189 -11.64 10.47 -0.59
C VAL A 189 -11.64 10.42 0.94
N ALA A 190 -10.67 11.04 1.60
CA ALA A 190 -10.66 11.15 3.05
C ALA A 190 -11.92 11.87 3.58
N ASN A 191 -12.30 13.00 2.96
CA ASN A 191 -13.54 13.71 3.30
C ASN A 191 -14.78 12.82 3.11
N LEU A 192 -14.84 12.10 1.98
CA LEU A 192 -15.98 11.25 1.68
C LEU A 192 -16.15 10.14 2.70
N LEU A 193 -15.06 9.46 3.06
CA LEU A 193 -15.12 8.30 3.95
C LEU A 193 -15.27 8.67 5.43
N THR A 194 -14.80 9.85 5.85
CA THR A 194 -14.85 10.26 7.26
C THR A 194 -16.07 11.12 7.60
N SER A 195 -16.40 12.11 6.80
CA SER A 195 -17.39 13.14 7.13
C SER A 195 -18.64 13.10 6.25
N ASN A 196 -18.43 12.90 4.95
CA ASN A 196 -19.50 12.64 4.01
C ASN A 196 -19.74 11.14 3.97
N PHE A 197 -20.80 10.70 3.40
CA PHE A 197 -21.07 9.28 3.27
C PHE A 197 -21.36 8.94 1.81
N TYR A 198 -21.06 7.72 1.44
CA TYR A 198 -21.48 7.18 0.18
C TYR A 198 -22.82 6.47 0.35
N ASN A 199 -23.87 6.98 -0.30
CA ASN A 199 -25.20 6.39 -0.22
C ASN A 199 -25.49 5.58 -1.48
N VAL A 200 -25.80 4.30 -1.30
CA VAL A 200 -26.22 3.40 -2.38
C VAL A 200 -27.51 2.71 -1.96
N ASN A 201 -28.59 2.97 -2.69
CA ASN A 201 -29.91 2.37 -2.41
C ASN A 201 -30.38 2.57 -0.96
N GLY A 202 -30.09 3.72 -0.36
CA GLY A 202 -30.40 4.00 1.03
C GLY A 202 -29.39 3.48 2.06
N ASN A 203 -28.40 2.69 1.63
CA ASN A 203 -27.34 2.20 2.49
C ASN A 203 -26.20 3.23 2.58
N VAL A 204 -25.83 3.61 3.77
CA VAL A 204 -24.76 4.57 4.06
C VAL A 204 -23.45 3.82 4.29
N PHE A 205 -22.47 4.10 3.47
CA PHE A 205 -21.12 3.57 3.59
C PHE A 205 -20.15 4.69 3.99
N LYS A 206 -19.62 4.62 5.19
CA LYS A 206 -18.59 5.53 5.75
C LYS A 206 -17.78 4.79 6.81
N ILE A 207 -16.65 5.38 7.19
CA ILE A 207 -15.88 4.88 8.34
C ILE A 207 -16.70 5.05 9.60
N LYS A 208 -16.87 3.97 10.36
CA LYS A 208 -17.53 3.98 11.66
C LYS A 208 -16.56 4.48 12.73
N VAL A 209 -16.38 5.79 12.76
CA VAL A 209 -15.32 6.44 13.56
C VAL A 209 -15.44 6.18 15.05
N VAL A 210 -16.67 6.01 15.57
CA VAL A 210 -16.92 5.71 17.00
C VAL A 210 -16.58 4.24 17.29
N ASP A 211 -16.91 3.30 16.39
CA ASP A 211 -16.53 1.91 16.54
C ASP A 211 -15.00 1.76 16.54
N PHE A 212 -14.32 2.53 15.67
CA PHE A 212 -12.87 2.58 15.64
C PHE A 212 -12.29 3.16 16.94
N LEU A 213 -12.84 4.27 17.45
CA LEU A 213 -12.46 4.85 18.74
C LEU A 213 -12.59 3.84 19.90
N ASN A 214 -13.72 3.12 19.94
CA ASN A 214 -13.98 2.13 20.98
C ASN A 214 -13.01 0.94 20.96
N GLY A 215 -12.33 0.71 19.85
CA GLY A 215 -11.28 -0.31 19.70
C GLY A 215 -9.88 0.12 20.17
N LEU A 216 -9.69 1.40 20.53
CA LEU A 216 -8.40 1.90 21.04
C LEU A 216 -8.17 1.52 22.50
N SER A 217 -6.93 1.66 22.98
CA SER A 217 -6.54 1.18 24.31
C SER A 217 -7.19 1.94 25.47
N ALA A 218 -7.36 3.26 25.33
CA ALA A 218 -7.96 4.11 26.33
C ALA A 218 -8.78 5.25 25.69
N PRO A 219 -9.97 4.98 25.14
CA PRO A 219 -10.77 5.96 24.40
C PRO A 219 -11.18 7.20 25.19
N ALA A 220 -11.28 7.10 26.52
CA ALA A 220 -11.60 8.23 27.41
C ALA A 220 -10.42 9.20 27.63
N SER A 221 -9.19 8.82 27.26
CA SER A 221 -7.99 9.64 27.42
C SER A 221 -7.62 10.31 26.11
N ALA A 222 -7.83 11.61 25.96
CA ALA A 222 -7.51 12.33 24.72
C ALA A 222 -6.04 12.16 24.28
N PRO A 223 -5.01 12.25 25.16
CA PRO A 223 -3.63 11.97 24.76
C PRO A 223 -3.43 10.56 24.24
N GLN A 224 -3.98 9.54 24.92
CA GLN A 224 -3.83 8.15 24.51
C GLN A 224 -4.54 7.85 23.18
N VAL A 225 -5.70 8.42 22.95
CA VAL A 225 -6.39 8.32 21.64
C VAL A 225 -5.47 8.79 20.51
N ILE A 226 -4.78 9.92 20.68
CA ILE A 226 -3.87 10.43 19.64
C ILE A 226 -2.64 9.54 19.48
N ASP A 227 -2.06 9.06 20.58
CA ASP A 227 -0.91 8.15 20.52
C ASP A 227 -1.27 6.82 19.82
N ASP A 228 -2.40 6.21 20.17
CA ASP A 228 -2.90 4.99 19.52
C ASP A 228 -3.17 5.20 18.03
N LEU A 229 -3.80 6.32 17.66
CA LEU A 229 -4.05 6.66 16.27
C LEU A 229 -2.75 6.86 15.48
N CYS A 230 -1.74 7.53 16.06
CA CYS A 230 -0.44 7.68 15.44
C CYS A 230 0.24 6.33 15.22
N LEU A 231 0.19 5.43 16.20
CA LEU A 231 0.77 4.10 16.10
C LEU A 231 0.12 3.25 15.00
N VAL A 232 -1.18 3.37 14.83
CA VAL A 232 -1.95 2.56 13.87
C VAL A 232 -1.90 3.14 12.44
N LEU A 233 -1.88 4.47 12.30
CA LEU A 233 -2.02 5.14 11.00
C LEU A 233 -0.69 5.47 10.34
N PHE A 234 0.37 5.68 11.12
CA PHE A 234 1.63 6.20 10.59
C PHE A 234 2.78 5.19 10.72
N PRO A 235 3.69 5.13 9.75
CA PRO A 235 4.85 4.23 9.81
C PRO A 235 5.89 4.67 10.85
N LYS A 236 5.87 5.96 11.23
CA LYS A 236 6.75 6.58 12.24
C LYS A 236 5.94 7.48 13.13
N ASP A 237 6.40 7.66 14.36
CA ASP A 237 5.83 8.66 15.26
C ASP A 237 6.02 10.08 14.70
N ILE A 238 5.11 10.96 15.08
CA ILE A 238 5.10 12.36 14.63
C ILE A 238 5.57 13.30 15.75
N PRO A 239 6.01 14.53 15.41
CA PRO A 239 6.42 15.50 16.41
C PRO A 239 5.33 15.76 17.46
N ALA A 240 5.75 16.00 18.70
CA ALA A 240 4.83 16.28 19.81
C ALA A 240 3.92 17.50 19.54
N ALA A 241 4.41 18.49 18.80
CA ALA A 241 3.63 19.66 18.41
C ALA A 241 2.45 19.27 17.49
N ASP A 242 2.68 18.33 16.55
CA ASP A 242 1.63 17.83 15.66
C ASP A 242 0.61 17.01 16.45
N LYS A 243 1.03 16.16 17.39
CA LYS A 243 0.14 15.43 18.30
C LYS A 243 -0.72 16.39 19.12
N LEU A 244 -0.15 17.47 19.64
CA LEU A 244 -0.90 18.49 20.38
C LEU A 244 -1.93 19.20 19.48
N ALA A 245 -1.57 19.51 18.24
CA ALA A 245 -2.51 20.11 17.29
C ALA A 245 -3.68 19.18 16.97
N ILE A 246 -3.43 17.89 16.76
CA ILE A 246 -4.48 16.89 16.52
C ILE A 246 -5.32 16.70 17.80
N LYS A 247 -4.71 16.64 18.97
CA LYS A 247 -5.40 16.56 20.25
C LYS A 247 -6.35 17.75 20.45
N SER A 248 -5.93 18.96 20.08
CA SER A 248 -6.79 20.15 20.18
C SER A 248 -8.05 20.06 19.29
N ILE A 249 -7.98 19.34 18.18
CA ILE A 249 -9.17 19.04 17.37
C ILE A 249 -10.10 18.08 18.13
N LEU A 250 -9.56 17.00 18.70
CA LEU A 250 -10.34 16.03 19.47
C LEU A 250 -11.03 16.69 20.68
N THR A 251 -10.30 17.52 21.40
CA THR A 251 -10.83 18.19 22.61
C THR A 251 -11.60 19.48 22.29
N ASN A 252 -11.65 19.92 21.01
CA ASN A 252 -12.15 21.23 20.61
C ASN A 252 -11.46 22.39 21.36
N SER A 253 -10.14 22.25 21.58
CA SER A 253 -9.30 23.18 22.36
C SER A 253 -9.71 23.34 23.83
N LEU A 254 -10.54 22.45 24.35
CA LEU A 254 -10.90 22.38 25.77
C LEU A 254 -9.89 21.52 26.55
N PRO A 255 -9.86 21.61 27.88
CA PRO A 255 -9.05 20.73 28.73
C PRO A 255 -9.37 19.24 28.49
N ASP A 256 -8.37 18.38 28.67
CA ASP A 256 -8.49 16.93 28.36
C ASP A 256 -9.63 16.24 29.12
N PHE A 257 -9.96 16.71 30.33
CA PHE A 257 -11.05 16.13 31.13
C PHE A 257 -12.44 16.32 30.49
N GLU A 258 -12.65 17.35 29.70
CA GLU A 258 -13.91 17.58 28.96
C GLU A 258 -14.17 16.49 27.92
N TRP A 259 -13.11 16.01 27.25
CA TRP A 259 -13.22 14.84 26.39
C TRP A 259 -13.60 13.60 27.20
N THR A 260 -12.97 13.39 28.35
CA THR A 260 -13.26 12.26 29.23
C THR A 260 -14.72 12.27 29.69
N LEU A 261 -15.24 13.42 30.09
CA LEU A 261 -16.65 13.58 30.48
C LEU A 261 -17.57 13.26 29.32
N GLN A 262 -17.34 13.86 28.16
CA GLN A 262 -18.17 13.66 26.96
C GLN A 262 -18.18 12.19 26.50
N TYR A 263 -17.03 11.53 26.51
CA TYR A 263 -16.94 10.12 26.16
C TYR A 263 -17.66 9.22 27.18
N ASN A 264 -17.59 9.53 28.47
CA ASN A 264 -18.31 8.80 29.51
C ASN A 264 -19.84 9.02 29.42
N GLU A 265 -20.30 10.21 29.08
CA GLU A 265 -21.73 10.48 28.79
C GLU A 265 -22.19 9.63 27.58
N TYR A 266 -21.41 9.56 26.53
CA TYR A 266 -21.67 8.66 25.41
C TYR A 266 -21.75 7.19 25.85
N LEU A 267 -20.83 6.71 26.69
CA LEU A 267 -20.87 5.34 27.19
C LEU A 267 -22.09 5.03 28.05
N ALA A 268 -22.61 6.04 28.78
CA ALA A 268 -23.79 5.87 29.62
C ALA A 268 -25.09 5.69 28.79
N ASP A 269 -25.17 6.32 27.62
CA ASP A 269 -26.30 6.18 26.69
C ASP A 269 -25.84 6.32 25.22
N PRO A 270 -25.25 5.23 24.65
CA PRO A 270 -24.68 5.26 23.32
C PRO A 270 -25.66 5.48 22.16
N THR A 271 -26.96 5.31 22.44
CA THR A 271 -28.00 5.47 21.42
C THR A 271 -28.57 6.88 21.37
N ASN A 272 -28.26 7.72 22.36
CA ASN A 272 -28.72 9.10 22.45
C ASN A 272 -27.88 10.00 21.52
N PRO A 273 -28.49 10.61 20.50
CA PRO A 273 -27.78 11.49 19.57
C PRO A 273 -27.10 12.69 20.25
N VAL A 274 -27.59 13.14 21.40
CA VAL A 274 -26.99 14.26 22.15
C VAL A 274 -25.59 13.90 22.63
N PHE A 275 -25.36 12.66 23.01
CA PHE A 275 -24.06 12.18 23.48
C PHE A 275 -23.23 11.54 22.37
N TYR A 276 -23.86 10.85 21.43
CA TYR A 276 -23.18 10.19 20.30
C TYR A 276 -22.59 11.19 19.30
N ASN A 277 -23.41 12.14 18.82
CA ASN A 277 -23.00 13.03 17.72
C ASN A 277 -21.76 13.88 18.01
N PRO A 278 -21.57 14.45 19.22
CA PRO A 278 -20.34 15.19 19.50
C PRO A 278 -19.07 14.33 19.44
N VAL A 279 -19.13 13.09 19.94
CA VAL A 279 -18.01 12.14 19.86
C VAL A 279 -17.72 11.76 18.41
N GLU A 280 -18.76 11.45 17.63
CA GLU A 280 -18.63 11.14 16.21
C GLU A 280 -18.01 12.31 15.43
N LEU A 281 -18.49 13.52 15.59
CA LEU A 281 -18.00 14.71 14.86
C LEU A 281 -16.53 15.01 15.18
N ARG A 282 -16.11 14.89 16.42
CA ARG A 282 -14.71 15.10 16.81
C ARG A 282 -13.80 14.03 16.23
N MET A 283 -14.19 12.77 16.29
CA MET A 283 -13.43 11.68 15.68
C MET A 283 -13.38 11.77 14.15
N GLN A 284 -14.46 12.17 13.51
CA GLN A 284 -14.47 12.46 12.06
C GLN A 284 -13.44 13.54 11.71
N ALA A 285 -13.40 14.64 12.47
CA ALA A 285 -12.46 15.73 12.24
C ALA A 285 -11.00 15.28 12.44
N VAL A 286 -10.70 14.50 13.48
CA VAL A 286 -9.37 13.95 13.77
C VAL A 286 -8.92 13.03 12.65
N LEU A 287 -9.71 12.01 12.30
CA LEU A 287 -9.33 11.06 11.25
C LEU A 287 -9.22 11.74 9.88
N ASN A 288 -10.09 12.70 9.59
CA ASN A 288 -10.02 13.49 8.36
C ASN A 288 -8.69 14.23 8.20
N VAL A 289 -8.22 14.87 9.28
CA VAL A 289 -6.91 15.54 9.28
C VAL A 289 -5.78 14.52 9.16
N MET A 290 -5.81 13.44 9.95
CA MET A 290 -4.73 12.44 9.94
C MET A 290 -4.59 11.72 8.59
N PHE A 291 -5.70 11.40 7.91
CA PHE A 291 -5.67 10.82 6.55
C PHE A 291 -5.13 11.76 5.47
N LYS A 292 -5.07 13.06 5.74
CA LYS A 292 -4.48 14.06 4.83
C LYS A 292 -3.03 14.38 5.15
N MET A 293 -2.52 13.94 6.28
CA MET A 293 -1.13 14.17 6.67
C MET A 293 -0.17 13.40 5.74
N PRO A 294 1.01 13.96 5.40
CA PRO A 294 2.00 13.27 4.58
C PRO A 294 2.36 11.88 5.09
N GLN A 295 2.42 11.70 6.40
CA GLN A 295 2.77 10.44 7.05
C GLN A 295 1.78 9.31 6.76
N PHE A 296 0.51 9.62 6.49
CA PHE A 296 -0.48 8.61 6.11
C PHE A 296 -0.28 8.10 4.67
N HIS A 297 0.34 8.90 3.81
CA HIS A 297 0.52 8.54 2.40
C HIS A 297 1.78 7.71 2.12
N VAL A 298 2.53 7.35 3.15
CA VAL A 298 3.76 6.54 3.06
C VAL A 298 3.67 5.28 3.93
N CYS A 299 4.47 4.27 3.59
CA CYS A 299 4.58 3.00 4.32
C CYS A 299 6.01 2.49 4.34
#